data_775cc6fc3d6774d80a4702a530ce8f2a
#
_entry.id   775cc6fc3d6774d80a4702a530ce8f2a
#
_cell.length_a   1.000
_cell.length_b   1.000
_cell.length_c   1.000
_cell.angle_alpha   90.00
_cell.angle_beta   90.00
_cell.angle_gamma   90.00
#
_symmetry.space_group_name_H-M   'P 1'
#
loop_
_entity.id
_entity.type
_entity.pdbx_description
1 polymer ?
#
loop_
_entity_poly.entity_id
_entity_poly.type
_entity_poly.pdbx_seq_one_letter_code
_entity_poly.pdbx_strand_id
1 'polypeptide(L)'
;MKLGNPSRKNKAETIIIDDFDVWNLDHTLALIIVPALKVLKKKKQGAPFVKNDDVPENLRAAEEEMKINDAGGDTDKHYFERWDWVLDEMIWAFQQKLEDWEESYCSGEHDMEWIELDKKDANGKKMYEMVNGPKHTFQVDLEGIQKYQKRIDDGIMLFAKYYGALWD
;
A
#
# COMPACT_ATOMS: atom_id res chain seq x y z
N MET A 1 -17.16 0.41 -10.22
CA MET A 1 -16.91 1.88 -10.32
C MET A 1 -16.77 2.30 -11.77
N LYS A 2 -17.43 3.38 -12.18
CA LYS A 2 -17.22 4.00 -13.49
C LYS A 2 -16.75 5.43 -13.28
N LEU A 3 -15.53 5.73 -13.72
CA LEU A 3 -15.09 7.10 -13.90
C LEU A 3 -15.76 7.62 -15.18
N GLY A 4 -16.40 8.77 -15.10
CA GLY A 4 -17.01 9.41 -16.28
C GLY A 4 -15.98 9.55 -17.41
N ASN A 5 -16.39 9.30 -18.65
CA ASN A 5 -15.51 9.48 -19.79
C ASN A 5 -15.21 10.98 -19.94
N PRO A 6 -13.98 11.46 -19.71
CA PRO A 6 -13.68 12.84 -19.89
C PRO A 6 -13.73 13.11 -21.41
N SER A 7 -14.81 13.76 -21.89
CA SER A 7 -14.65 14.47 -23.13
C SER A 7 -13.49 15.45 -22.89
N ARG A 8 -12.53 15.52 -23.81
CA ARG A 8 -11.20 16.14 -23.65
C ARG A 8 -11.16 17.57 -23.09
N LYS A 9 -12.27 18.18 -22.75
CA LYS A 9 -12.40 19.55 -22.24
C LYS A 9 -12.88 19.66 -20.79
N ASN A 10 -13.50 18.63 -20.20
CA ASN A 10 -14.05 18.72 -18.85
C ASN A 10 -13.55 17.54 -18.00
N LYS A 11 -13.19 17.82 -16.75
CA LYS A 11 -12.95 16.78 -15.75
C LYS A 11 -14.24 16.00 -15.51
N ALA A 12 -14.11 14.70 -15.19
CA ALA A 12 -15.28 13.92 -14.79
C ALA A 12 -15.88 14.54 -13.51
N GLU A 13 -17.13 15.02 -13.62
CA GLU A 13 -17.84 15.64 -12.49
C GLU A 13 -18.58 14.60 -11.62
N THR A 14 -18.73 13.38 -12.14
CA THR A 14 -19.50 12.33 -11.48
C THR A 14 -18.71 11.04 -11.40
N ILE A 15 -18.62 10.49 -10.19
CA ILE A 15 -18.11 9.16 -9.90
C ILE A 15 -19.30 8.33 -9.43
N ILE A 16 -19.55 7.20 -10.10
CA ILE A 16 -20.58 6.25 -9.68
C ILE A 16 -19.87 5.13 -8.91
N ILE A 17 -20.27 4.95 -7.67
CA ILE A 17 -19.78 3.90 -6.76
C ILE A 17 -20.93 2.94 -6.51
N ASP A 18 -20.70 1.66 -6.72
CA ASP A 18 -21.63 0.57 -6.41
C ASP A 18 -21.37 0.04 -4.99
N ASP A 19 -22.36 -0.62 -4.39
CA ASP A 19 -22.22 -1.21 -3.04
C ASP A 19 -21.08 -2.23 -2.98
N PHE A 20 -20.80 -2.94 -4.07
CA PHE A 20 -19.66 -3.86 -4.16
C PHE A 20 -18.30 -3.14 -4.18
N ASP A 21 -18.24 -1.91 -4.66
CA ASP A 21 -16.98 -1.14 -4.69
C ASP A 21 -16.49 -0.79 -3.29
N VAL A 22 -17.39 -0.80 -2.27
CA VAL A 22 -17.04 -0.48 -0.88
C VAL A 22 -16.72 -1.71 -0.03
N TRP A 23 -16.99 -2.91 -0.53
CA TRP A 23 -16.69 -4.16 0.18
C TRP A 23 -15.17 -4.28 0.48
N ASN A 24 -14.33 -4.01 -0.53
CA ASN A 24 -12.88 -3.90 -0.44
C ASN A 24 -12.46 -2.50 -0.95
N LEU A 25 -12.79 -1.47 -0.19
CA LEU A 25 -12.61 -0.08 -0.65
C LEU A 25 -11.14 0.27 -0.86
N ASP A 26 -10.23 -0.27 -0.05
CA ASP A 26 -8.78 -0.09 -0.20
C ASP A 26 -8.28 -0.65 -1.55
N HIS A 27 -8.73 -1.84 -1.96
CA HIS A 27 -8.45 -2.40 -3.28
C HIS A 27 -9.04 -1.53 -4.41
N THR A 28 -10.30 -1.12 -4.27
CA THR A 28 -10.97 -0.24 -5.25
C THR A 28 -10.23 1.09 -5.41
N LEU A 29 -9.80 1.70 -4.31
CA LEU A 29 -9.00 2.93 -4.34
C LEU A 29 -7.63 2.71 -4.99
N ALA A 30 -6.97 1.61 -4.71
CA ALA A 30 -5.68 1.29 -5.31
C ALA A 30 -5.74 1.19 -6.84
N LEU A 31 -6.85 0.64 -7.41
CA LEU A 31 -7.09 0.58 -8.85
C LEU A 31 -7.12 1.98 -9.51
N ILE A 32 -7.43 3.02 -8.74
CA ILE A 32 -7.45 4.43 -9.23
C ILE A 32 -6.11 5.10 -8.95
N ILE A 33 -5.61 4.96 -7.71
CA ILE A 33 -4.43 5.69 -7.22
C ILE A 33 -3.18 5.26 -7.98
N VAL A 34 -2.97 3.96 -8.19
CA VAL A 34 -1.77 3.44 -8.88
C VAL A 34 -1.61 4.03 -10.28
N PRO A 35 -2.58 3.94 -11.20
CA PRO A 35 -2.43 4.52 -12.53
C PRO A 35 -2.35 6.05 -12.49
N ALA A 36 -3.04 6.72 -11.55
CA ALA A 36 -2.98 8.16 -11.41
C ALA A 36 -1.58 8.63 -11.01
N LEU A 37 -0.96 8.01 -9.99
CA LEU A 37 0.41 8.31 -9.56
C LEU A 37 1.44 8.01 -10.66
N LYS A 38 1.28 6.91 -11.41
CA LYS A 38 2.15 6.59 -12.56
C LYS A 38 2.09 7.65 -13.64
N VAL A 39 0.90 8.18 -13.92
CA VAL A 39 0.71 9.28 -14.91
C VAL A 39 1.32 10.57 -14.37
N LEU A 40 1.08 10.92 -13.10
CA LEU A 40 1.68 12.08 -12.46
C LEU A 40 3.20 12.01 -12.51
N LYS A 41 3.81 10.89 -12.07
CA LYS A 41 5.26 10.71 -12.11
C LYS A 41 5.84 10.94 -13.51
N LYS A 42 5.16 10.44 -14.54
CA LYS A 42 5.61 10.59 -15.95
C LYS A 42 5.50 12.01 -16.47
N LYS A 43 4.49 12.79 -16.02
CA LYS A 43 4.13 14.08 -16.62
C LYS A 43 4.56 15.29 -15.80
N LYS A 44 4.84 15.11 -14.51
CA LYS A 44 5.17 16.21 -13.62
C LYS A 44 6.28 17.10 -14.17
N GLN A 45 6.13 18.39 -14.04
CA GLN A 45 7.09 19.42 -14.43
C GLN A 45 7.94 19.90 -13.25
N GLY A 46 7.46 19.69 -12.01
CA GLY A 46 8.09 20.14 -10.80
C GLY A 46 8.17 19.07 -9.72
N ALA A 47 8.67 19.44 -8.57
CA ALA A 47 8.69 18.63 -7.35
C ALA A 47 8.39 19.51 -6.14
N PRO A 48 7.64 19.01 -5.14
CA PRO A 48 7.50 19.68 -3.87
C PRO A 48 8.79 19.54 -3.05
N PHE A 49 8.89 20.33 -1.98
CA PHE A 49 9.91 20.09 -0.97
C PHE A 49 9.69 18.76 -0.27
N VAL A 50 10.68 17.88 -0.30
CA VAL A 50 10.69 16.57 0.37
C VAL A 50 11.70 16.57 1.48
N LYS A 51 11.28 16.20 2.70
CA LYS A 51 12.15 16.16 3.89
C LYS A 51 13.15 15.00 3.82
N ASN A 52 14.33 15.20 4.41
CA ASN A 52 15.36 14.16 4.53
C ASN A 52 14.88 12.90 5.25
N ASP A 53 13.98 13.02 6.23
CA ASP A 53 13.46 11.90 7.00
C ASP A 53 12.54 10.97 6.17
N ASP A 54 12.07 11.44 5.03
CA ASP A 54 11.15 10.70 4.17
C ASP A 54 11.85 9.92 3.05
N VAL A 55 13.19 10.02 2.98
CA VAL A 55 13.98 9.41 1.91
C VAL A 55 15.20 8.68 2.47
N PRO A 56 15.74 7.71 1.72
CA PRO A 56 16.93 6.99 2.12
C PRO A 56 18.16 7.93 2.16
N GLU A 57 19.17 7.54 2.93
CA GLU A 57 20.36 8.35 3.24
C GLU A 57 21.07 8.90 1.99
N ASN A 58 21.16 8.10 0.94
CA ASN A 58 21.80 8.48 -0.33
C ASN A 58 21.10 9.60 -1.11
N LEU A 59 19.84 9.93 -0.76
CA LEU A 59 19.07 11.02 -1.37
C LEU A 59 18.99 12.26 -0.46
N ARG A 60 19.54 12.20 0.75
CA ARG A 60 19.49 13.31 1.69
C ARG A 60 20.43 14.44 1.24
N ALA A 61 20.03 15.66 1.52
CA ALA A 61 20.84 16.87 1.36
C ALA A 61 21.39 17.33 2.70
N ALA A 62 22.42 18.22 2.67
CA ALA A 62 22.92 18.87 3.85
C ALA A 62 21.84 19.78 4.48
N GLU A 63 21.94 20.05 5.78
CA GLU A 63 20.95 20.88 6.48
C GLU A 63 20.81 22.29 5.90
N GLU A 64 21.93 22.88 5.46
CA GLU A 64 21.96 24.20 4.83
C GLU A 64 21.22 24.21 3.50
N GLU A 65 21.42 23.17 2.66
CA GLU A 65 20.71 23.00 1.38
C GLU A 65 19.21 22.79 1.63
N MET A 66 18.84 22.00 2.65
CA MET A 66 17.45 21.78 3.02
C MET A 66 16.74 23.08 3.44
N LYS A 67 17.42 23.96 4.18
CA LYS A 67 16.86 25.29 4.55
C LYS A 67 16.66 26.17 3.34
N ILE A 68 17.59 26.15 2.39
CA ILE A 68 17.46 26.91 1.13
C ILE A 68 16.30 26.40 0.30
N ASN A 69 16.18 25.08 0.16
CA ASN A 69 15.10 24.45 -0.58
C ASN A 69 13.72 24.72 0.04
N ASP A 70 13.60 24.64 1.37
CA ASP A 70 12.34 24.92 2.09
C ASP A 70 11.92 26.40 1.95
N ALA A 71 12.87 27.30 1.87
CA ALA A 71 12.63 28.72 1.63
C ALA A 71 12.29 29.06 0.16
N GLY A 72 12.26 28.08 -0.73
CA GLY A 72 11.99 28.28 -2.16
C GLY A 72 13.19 28.83 -2.94
N GLY A 73 14.42 28.64 -2.42
CA GLY A 73 15.67 28.97 -3.09
C GLY A 73 16.11 27.91 -4.11
N ASP A 74 17.42 27.93 -4.42
CA ASP A 74 18.01 26.98 -5.36
C ASP A 74 17.86 25.53 -4.88
N THR A 75 17.57 24.62 -5.81
CA THR A 75 17.42 23.19 -5.52
C THR A 75 18.78 22.51 -5.47
N ASP A 76 18.96 21.60 -4.49
CA ASP A 76 20.13 20.72 -4.45
C ASP A 76 20.06 19.63 -5.56
N LYS A 77 21.17 18.90 -5.72
CA LYS A 77 21.32 17.89 -6.79
C LYS A 77 20.30 16.75 -6.74
N HIS A 78 19.75 16.42 -5.55
CA HIS A 78 18.82 15.31 -5.35
C HIS A 78 17.36 15.77 -5.16
N TYR A 79 17.07 17.06 -5.33
CA TYR A 79 15.76 17.64 -5.08
C TYR A 79 14.63 16.90 -5.82
N PHE A 80 14.80 16.68 -7.13
CA PHE A 80 13.82 15.99 -7.97
C PHE A 80 13.82 14.47 -7.74
N GLU A 81 15.00 13.89 -7.47
CA GLU A 81 15.14 12.44 -7.21
C GLU A 81 14.42 12.03 -5.93
N ARG A 82 14.40 12.88 -4.90
CA ARG A 82 13.61 12.64 -3.68
C ARG A 82 12.13 12.50 -3.99
N TRP A 83 11.60 13.38 -4.82
CA TRP A 83 10.18 13.30 -5.20
C TRP A 83 9.88 12.08 -6.06
N ASP A 84 10.78 11.72 -6.97
CA ASP A 84 10.64 10.50 -7.76
C ASP A 84 10.61 9.25 -6.89
N TRP A 85 11.47 9.20 -5.89
CA TRP A 85 11.52 8.09 -4.92
C TRP A 85 10.23 8.02 -4.07
N VAL A 86 9.75 9.14 -3.57
CA VAL A 86 8.49 9.20 -2.80
C VAL A 86 7.31 8.72 -3.64
N LEU A 87 7.23 9.13 -4.91
CA LEU A 87 6.18 8.64 -5.81
C LEU A 87 6.31 7.12 -6.07
N ASP A 88 7.53 6.59 -6.17
CA ASP A 88 7.75 5.16 -6.35
C ASP A 88 7.31 4.35 -5.12
N GLU A 89 7.62 4.81 -3.90
CA GLU A 89 7.17 4.14 -2.68
C GLU A 89 5.64 4.21 -2.53
N MET A 90 5.01 5.32 -2.86
CA MET A 90 3.54 5.40 -2.91
C MET A 90 2.96 4.41 -3.90
N ILE A 91 3.46 4.38 -5.15
CA ILE A 91 3.00 3.48 -6.20
C ILE A 91 3.16 2.04 -5.76
N TRP A 92 4.34 1.70 -5.21
CA TRP A 92 4.63 0.37 -4.72
C TRP A 92 3.65 -0.05 -3.61
N ALA A 93 3.43 0.80 -2.61
CA ALA A 93 2.55 0.49 -1.49
C ALA A 93 1.10 0.23 -1.92
N PHE A 94 0.56 1.06 -2.81
CA PHE A 94 -0.79 0.82 -3.34
C PHE A 94 -0.87 -0.37 -4.30
N GLN A 95 0.22 -0.74 -5.00
CA GLN A 95 0.26 -1.96 -5.81
C GLN A 95 0.12 -3.21 -4.94
N GLN A 96 0.72 -3.22 -3.73
CA GLN A 96 0.58 -4.36 -2.81
C GLN A 96 -0.87 -4.60 -2.36
N LYS A 97 -1.74 -3.58 -2.41
CA LYS A 97 -3.18 -3.76 -2.16
C LYS A 97 -3.92 -4.49 -3.30
N LEU A 98 -3.26 -4.72 -4.42
CA LEU A 98 -3.79 -5.43 -5.59
C LEU A 98 -3.24 -6.85 -5.73
N GLU A 99 -2.35 -7.27 -4.84
CA GLU A 99 -1.61 -8.53 -4.90
C GLU A 99 -1.78 -9.33 -3.61
N ASP A 100 -1.80 -10.66 -3.72
CA ASP A 100 -1.86 -11.59 -2.58
C ASP A 100 -0.43 -11.88 -2.06
N TRP A 101 0.29 -10.83 -1.69
CA TRP A 101 1.70 -10.89 -1.29
C TRP A 101 1.94 -11.73 -0.03
N GLU A 102 0.94 -11.87 0.85
CA GLU A 102 1.03 -12.64 2.09
C GLU A 102 1.31 -14.12 1.84
N GLU A 103 0.86 -14.67 0.72
CA GLU A 103 1.08 -16.05 0.35
C GLU A 103 2.58 -16.40 0.22
N SER A 104 3.41 -15.43 -0.18
CA SER A 104 4.87 -15.62 -0.31
C SER A 104 5.58 -15.87 1.02
N TYR A 105 4.92 -15.56 2.15
CA TYR A 105 5.41 -15.77 3.51
C TYR A 105 4.83 -17.04 4.16
N CYS A 106 4.06 -17.81 3.41
CA CYS A 106 3.51 -19.08 3.84
C CYS A 106 4.27 -20.24 3.17
N SER A 107 4.48 -21.31 3.90
CA SER A 107 5.17 -22.51 3.40
C SER A 107 4.61 -23.78 4.05
N GLY A 108 4.89 -24.94 3.40
CA GLY A 108 4.43 -26.24 3.89
C GLY A 108 3.00 -26.56 3.48
N GLU A 109 2.47 -27.62 4.04
CA GLU A 109 1.16 -28.18 3.71
C GLU A 109 0.22 -28.14 4.92
N HIS A 110 -1.03 -27.80 4.68
CA HIS A 110 -2.11 -27.94 5.66
C HIS A 110 -2.57 -29.40 5.69
N ASP A 111 -2.46 -30.01 6.86
CA ASP A 111 -3.08 -31.29 7.16
C ASP A 111 -3.89 -31.11 8.46
N MET A 112 -5.22 -31.13 8.35
CA MET A 112 -6.11 -30.81 9.44
C MET A 112 -7.06 -31.97 9.68
N GLU A 113 -7.19 -32.39 10.92
CA GLU A 113 -8.07 -33.48 11.35
C GLU A 113 -9.13 -32.95 12.33
N TRP A 114 -10.33 -33.54 12.30
CA TRP A 114 -11.39 -33.25 13.23
C TRP A 114 -11.42 -34.34 14.31
N ILE A 115 -11.18 -33.98 15.54
CA ILE A 115 -11.27 -34.90 16.69
C ILE A 115 -12.59 -34.64 17.42
N GLU A 116 -13.37 -35.71 17.63
CA GLU A 116 -14.58 -35.65 18.42
C GLU A 116 -14.22 -35.38 19.89
N LEU A 117 -14.80 -34.35 20.47
CA LEU A 117 -14.63 -34.05 21.90
C LEU A 117 -15.66 -34.84 22.71
N ASP A 118 -15.23 -35.25 23.92
CA ASP A 118 -16.10 -35.89 24.89
C ASP A 118 -17.07 -34.89 25.58
N LYS A 119 -17.49 -33.86 24.79
CA LYS A 119 -18.40 -32.79 25.22
C LYS A 119 -19.50 -32.61 24.18
N LYS A 120 -20.66 -32.21 24.66
CA LYS A 120 -21.82 -31.86 23.84
C LYS A 120 -22.12 -30.36 23.99
N ASP A 121 -22.64 -29.75 22.93
CA ASP A 121 -23.15 -28.38 22.98
C ASP A 121 -24.42 -28.26 23.83
N ALA A 122 -24.93 -27.06 24.01
CA ALA A 122 -26.16 -26.78 24.78
C ALA A 122 -27.41 -27.49 24.20
N ASN A 123 -27.35 -27.97 22.94
CA ASN A 123 -28.42 -28.69 22.25
C ASN A 123 -28.19 -30.21 22.22
N GLY A 124 -27.15 -30.69 22.93
CA GLY A 124 -26.80 -32.11 23.01
C GLY A 124 -26.08 -32.67 21.78
N LYS A 125 -25.62 -31.84 20.83
CA LYS A 125 -24.85 -32.26 19.67
C LYS A 125 -23.38 -32.45 20.03
N LYS A 126 -22.74 -33.43 19.39
CA LYS A 126 -21.31 -33.70 19.51
C LYS A 126 -20.50 -32.48 19.07
N MET A 127 -19.49 -32.15 19.81
CA MET A 127 -18.52 -31.10 19.48
C MET A 127 -17.26 -31.72 18.87
N TYR A 128 -16.64 -31.00 17.95
CA TYR A 128 -15.41 -31.40 17.28
C TYR A 128 -14.39 -30.27 17.41
N GLU A 129 -13.13 -30.63 17.54
CA GLU A 129 -12.01 -29.72 17.52
C GLU A 129 -11.17 -29.99 16.27
N MET A 130 -10.74 -28.93 15.61
CA MET A 130 -9.84 -29.02 14.48
C MET A 130 -8.40 -28.98 15.00
N VAL A 131 -7.62 -30.02 14.71
CA VAL A 131 -6.23 -30.17 15.13
C VAL A 131 -5.32 -30.40 13.93
N ASN A 132 -4.03 -30.14 14.12
CA ASN A 132 -3.05 -30.46 13.10
C ASN A 132 -2.90 -31.98 12.97
N GLY A 133 -3.04 -32.48 11.77
CA GLY A 133 -2.77 -33.87 11.40
C GLY A 133 -1.26 -34.18 11.34
N PRO A 134 -0.90 -35.47 11.17
CA PRO A 134 0.48 -35.93 11.23
C PRO A 134 1.37 -35.42 10.08
N LYS A 135 0.79 -34.94 8.98
CA LYS A 135 1.52 -34.38 7.82
C LYS A 135 1.50 -32.85 7.79
N HIS A 136 0.97 -32.23 8.83
CA HIS A 136 0.90 -30.78 8.92
C HIS A 136 2.30 -30.17 9.03
N THR A 137 2.69 -29.37 8.05
CA THR A 137 3.98 -28.67 8.01
C THR A 137 3.83 -27.19 7.72
N PHE A 138 2.59 -26.68 7.71
CA PHE A 138 2.32 -25.27 7.39
C PHE A 138 2.98 -24.33 8.40
N GLN A 139 3.69 -23.36 7.87
CA GLN A 139 4.40 -22.33 8.63
C GLN A 139 4.18 -20.97 8.00
N VAL A 140 4.16 -19.94 8.83
CA VAL A 140 4.01 -18.54 8.43
C VAL A 140 5.20 -17.75 8.96
N ASP A 141 5.89 -17.02 8.08
CA ASP A 141 6.92 -16.05 8.47
C ASP A 141 6.27 -14.75 8.92
N LEU A 142 5.87 -14.69 10.19
CA LEU A 142 5.23 -13.51 10.77
C LEU A 142 6.15 -12.28 10.80
N GLU A 143 7.46 -12.47 10.97
CA GLU A 143 8.42 -11.37 10.98
C GLU A 143 8.56 -10.76 9.58
N GLY A 144 8.63 -11.59 8.54
CA GLY A 144 8.61 -11.16 7.15
C GLY A 144 7.34 -10.38 6.81
N ILE A 145 6.18 -10.92 7.19
CA ILE A 145 4.88 -10.24 7.00
C ILE A 145 4.87 -8.86 7.68
N GLN A 146 5.31 -8.76 8.94
CA GLN A 146 5.31 -7.49 9.67
C GLN A 146 6.23 -6.46 9.01
N LYS A 147 7.41 -6.85 8.55
CA LYS A 147 8.34 -5.96 7.84
C LYS A 147 7.76 -5.47 6.51
N TYR A 148 7.14 -6.38 5.77
CA TYR A 148 6.52 -6.04 4.49
C TYR A 148 5.34 -5.10 4.67
N GLN A 149 4.43 -5.42 5.61
CA GLN A 149 3.29 -4.57 5.95
C GLN A 149 3.74 -3.19 6.41
N LYS A 150 4.78 -3.11 7.23
CA LYS A 150 5.34 -1.82 7.66
C LYS A 150 5.75 -0.95 6.47
N ARG A 151 6.41 -1.51 5.46
CA ARG A 151 6.79 -0.77 4.26
C ARG A 151 5.56 -0.30 3.47
N ILE A 152 4.49 -1.11 3.41
CA ILE A 152 3.21 -0.71 2.79
C ILE A 152 2.65 0.50 3.53
N ASP A 153 2.60 0.44 4.86
CA ASP A 153 2.08 1.52 5.71
C ASP A 153 2.91 2.79 5.56
N ASP A 154 4.23 2.69 5.54
CA ASP A 154 5.15 3.82 5.33
C ASP A 154 4.87 4.50 3.96
N GLY A 155 4.66 3.74 2.89
CA GLY A 155 4.31 4.28 1.57
C GLY A 155 2.92 4.95 1.52
N ILE A 156 1.94 4.39 2.23
CA ILE A 156 0.61 5.01 2.38
C ILE A 156 0.71 6.30 3.21
N MET A 157 1.54 6.32 4.24
CA MET A 157 1.79 7.53 5.03
C MET A 157 2.46 8.63 4.21
N LEU A 158 3.38 8.30 3.29
CA LEU A 158 3.93 9.25 2.32
C LEU A 158 2.83 9.84 1.43
N PHE A 159 1.89 9.02 0.95
CA PHE A 159 0.75 9.50 0.18
C PHE A 159 -0.10 10.50 0.98
N ALA A 160 -0.42 10.20 2.23
CA ALA A 160 -1.17 11.11 3.10
C ALA A 160 -0.41 12.42 3.33
N LYS A 161 0.91 12.33 3.60
CA LYS A 161 1.78 13.48 3.88
C LYS A 161 1.90 14.44 2.69
N TYR A 162 2.07 13.89 1.48
CA TYR A 162 2.26 14.65 0.25
C TYR A 162 1.01 14.79 -0.60
N TYR A 163 -0.18 14.48 -0.03
CA TYR A 163 -1.45 14.55 -0.75
C TYR A 163 -1.68 15.92 -1.44
N GLY A 164 -1.37 17.01 -0.74
CA GLY A 164 -1.50 18.37 -1.28
C GLY A 164 -0.51 18.72 -2.39
N ALA A 165 0.51 17.88 -2.61
CA ALA A 165 1.53 18.03 -3.66
C ALA A 165 1.29 17.14 -4.88
N LEU A 166 0.17 16.40 -4.94
CA LEU A 166 -0.19 15.52 -6.06
C LEU A 166 -0.81 16.32 -7.22
N TRP A 167 -0.06 17.25 -7.77
CA TRP A 167 -0.45 18.11 -8.90
C TRP A 167 0.72 18.29 -9.88
N ASP A 168 0.41 18.73 -11.11
CA ASP A 168 1.35 19.00 -12.20
C ASP A 168 1.23 20.46 -12.66
#